data_561c4e332ad40ca81ede428e17ca4b90
#
_entry.id   561c4e332ad40ca81ede428e17ca4b90
#
_cell.length_a   1.000
_cell.length_b   1.000
_cell.length_c   1.000
_cell.angle_alpha   90.00
_cell.angle_beta   90.00
_cell.angle_gamma   90.00
#
_symmetry.space_group_name_H-M   'P 1'
#
loop_
_entity.id
_entity.type
_entity.pdbx_description
1 polymer ?
#
loop_
_entity_poly.entity_id
_entity_poly.type
_entity_poly.pdbx_seq_one_letter_code
_entity_poly.pdbx_strand_id
1 'polypeptide(L)'
;MIEQEFIMLIMNCKKYIKKAKFQKLTWLPKIPSYLKYYHVIGDPELESNFKFDEENKLLWVKVEDDYNSLPKKVIRSYEAINKTFNFKYIYKTDDDQILVNDKFLDIVKGLISKPPKIHYGGFIVDVKQNYLSQYHKIHSELPEYLPILKTKYCSGRFYFLSNEAINNLISKKYLIEKEYLEDYTIGFYLDQNYKKNMINLLTNKFFTDIELSDFPIMIKEGKI
;
A
#
# COMPACT_ATOMS: atom_id res chain seq x y z
N MET A 1 -16.84 13.35 -8.94
CA MET A 1 -15.77 12.80 -8.07
C MET A 1 -15.91 13.42 -6.69
N ILE A 2 -15.58 12.68 -5.65
CA ILE A 2 -15.63 13.14 -4.26
C ILE A 2 -14.30 13.82 -3.94
N GLU A 3 -14.34 15.01 -3.32
CA GLU A 3 -13.12 15.71 -2.90
C GLU A 3 -12.51 15.04 -1.67
N GLN A 4 -11.27 14.51 -1.81
CA GLN A 4 -10.53 13.89 -0.73
C GLN A 4 -9.02 13.94 -1.01
N GLU A 5 -8.32 14.94 -0.49
CA GLU A 5 -6.92 15.19 -0.85
C GLU A 5 -5.96 14.03 -0.54
N PHE A 6 -6.18 13.31 0.58
CA PHE A 6 -5.29 12.24 1.05
C PHE A 6 -6.09 10.98 1.35
N ILE A 7 -5.67 9.87 0.78
CA ILE A 7 -6.33 8.57 0.98
C ILE A 7 -5.26 7.54 1.34
N MET A 8 -5.51 6.75 2.40
CA MET A 8 -4.65 5.64 2.79
C MET A 8 -5.29 4.32 2.37
N LEU A 9 -4.55 3.50 1.66
CA LEU A 9 -4.91 2.13 1.31
C LEU A 9 -4.08 1.16 2.16
N ILE A 10 -4.76 0.30 2.87
CA ILE A 10 -4.16 -0.72 3.72
C ILE A 10 -4.41 -2.06 3.05
N MET A 11 -3.35 -2.69 2.52
CA MET A 11 -3.49 -3.97 1.85
C MET A 11 -3.84 -5.05 2.86
N ASN A 12 -4.97 -5.72 2.63
CA ASN A 12 -5.50 -6.76 3.50
C ASN A 12 -6.03 -7.93 2.65
N CYS A 13 -6.48 -9.00 3.29
CA CYS A 13 -7.22 -10.09 2.65
C CYS A 13 -8.28 -10.66 3.59
N LYS A 14 -9.24 -11.40 3.03
CA LYS A 14 -10.32 -12.05 3.81
C LYS A 14 -9.77 -12.91 4.94
N LYS A 15 -8.66 -13.64 4.67
CA LYS A 15 -7.97 -14.51 5.65
C LYS A 15 -7.49 -13.73 6.89
N TYR A 16 -7.05 -12.48 6.72
CA TYR A 16 -6.47 -11.64 7.77
C TYR A 16 -7.37 -10.48 8.18
N ILE A 17 -8.69 -10.58 7.97
CA ILE A 17 -9.65 -9.53 8.32
C ILE A 17 -9.59 -9.11 9.81
N LYS A 18 -9.15 -10.01 10.69
CA LYS A 18 -8.93 -9.70 12.11
C LYS A 18 -7.83 -8.67 12.33
N LYS A 19 -6.80 -8.62 11.48
CA LYS A 19 -5.78 -7.56 11.51
C LYS A 19 -6.41 -6.19 11.23
N ALA A 20 -7.29 -6.09 10.23
CA ALA A 20 -8.04 -4.85 9.96
C ALA A 20 -8.89 -4.42 11.17
N LYS A 21 -9.57 -5.37 11.83
CA LYS A 21 -10.34 -5.09 13.04
C LYS A 21 -9.44 -4.55 14.16
N PHE A 22 -8.29 -5.16 14.38
CA PHE A 22 -7.32 -4.69 15.37
C PHE A 22 -6.80 -3.27 15.06
N GLN A 23 -6.43 -3.00 13.82
CA GLN A 23 -5.97 -1.66 13.41
C GLN A 23 -7.06 -0.60 13.64
N LYS A 24 -8.33 -0.91 13.37
CA LYS A 24 -9.49 -0.03 13.65
C LYS A 24 -9.72 0.23 15.13
N LEU A 25 -9.33 -0.68 16.00
CA LEU A 25 -9.46 -0.53 17.45
C LEU A 25 -8.25 0.21 18.09
N THR A 26 -7.12 0.26 17.40
CA THR A 26 -5.87 0.74 17.99
C THR A 26 -5.39 2.08 17.42
N TRP A 27 -4.83 2.11 16.23
CA TRP A 27 -4.17 3.31 15.72
C TRP A 27 -4.96 4.09 14.67
N LEU A 28 -5.83 3.43 13.90
CA LEU A 28 -6.64 4.12 12.87
C LEU A 28 -7.58 5.20 13.44
N PRO A 29 -8.15 5.09 14.65
CA PRO A 29 -8.92 6.18 15.23
C PRO A 29 -8.12 7.45 15.52
N LYS A 30 -6.78 7.37 15.54
CA LYS A 30 -5.86 8.48 15.84
C LYS A 30 -5.27 9.15 14.61
N ILE A 31 -5.57 8.65 13.39
CA ILE A 31 -5.07 9.28 12.18
C ILE A 31 -5.69 10.67 11.99
N PRO A 32 -4.98 11.61 11.32
CA PRO A 32 -5.49 12.94 11.08
C PRO A 32 -6.81 12.94 10.29
N SER A 33 -7.73 13.84 10.61
CA SER A 33 -9.07 13.94 10.00
C SER A 33 -9.05 14.24 8.49
N TYR A 34 -7.95 14.79 7.97
CA TYR A 34 -7.79 15.04 6.53
C TYR A 34 -7.54 13.76 5.73
N LEU A 35 -7.21 12.64 6.40
CA LEU A 35 -6.85 11.37 5.77
C LEU A 35 -8.02 10.39 5.84
N LYS A 36 -8.54 9.98 4.70
CA LYS A 36 -9.50 8.90 4.57
C LYS A 36 -8.77 7.58 4.38
N TYR A 37 -9.27 6.48 4.93
CA TYR A 37 -8.62 5.17 4.73
C TYR A 37 -9.60 4.09 4.31
N TYR A 38 -9.05 3.06 3.66
CA TYR A 38 -9.74 1.81 3.35
C TYR A 38 -8.79 0.63 3.50
N HIS A 39 -9.30 -0.47 4.06
CA HIS A 39 -8.67 -1.77 3.89
C HIS A 39 -9.08 -2.34 2.53
N VAL A 40 -8.09 -2.73 1.73
CA VAL A 40 -8.32 -3.27 0.38
C VAL A 40 -8.35 -4.78 0.42
N ILE A 41 -9.43 -5.37 -0.10
CA ILE A 41 -9.67 -6.82 -0.11
C ILE A 41 -9.99 -7.26 -1.53
N GLY A 42 -9.40 -8.37 -1.97
CA GLY A 42 -9.73 -9.02 -3.23
C GLY A 42 -11.05 -9.81 -3.13
N ASP A 43 -11.81 -9.78 -4.21
CA ASP A 43 -12.99 -10.63 -4.39
C ASP A 43 -13.21 -10.90 -5.89
N PRO A 44 -12.79 -12.06 -6.41
CA PRO A 44 -12.95 -12.39 -7.83
C PRO A 44 -14.42 -12.48 -8.27
N GLU A 45 -15.35 -12.78 -7.33
CA GLU A 45 -16.78 -12.92 -7.59
C GLU A 45 -17.53 -11.58 -7.58
N LEU A 46 -16.83 -10.46 -7.34
CA LEU A 46 -17.47 -9.15 -7.31
C LEU A 46 -18.14 -8.84 -8.66
N GLU A 47 -19.40 -8.44 -8.69
CA GLU A 47 -20.13 -8.10 -9.91
C GLU A 47 -19.53 -6.91 -10.64
N SER A 48 -19.06 -5.90 -9.90
CA SER A 48 -18.39 -4.71 -10.41
C SER A 48 -16.86 -4.81 -10.27
N ASN A 49 -16.12 -3.95 -10.98
CA ASN A 49 -14.66 -3.92 -10.85
C ASN A 49 -14.17 -3.57 -9.43
N PHE A 50 -14.98 -2.81 -8.68
CA PHE A 50 -14.72 -2.44 -7.29
C PHE A 50 -16.01 -2.01 -6.58
N LYS A 51 -15.99 -2.06 -5.24
CA LYS A 51 -17.08 -1.60 -4.37
C LYS A 51 -16.50 -0.97 -3.10
N PHE A 52 -16.95 0.24 -2.76
CA PHE A 52 -16.67 0.86 -1.47
C PHE A 52 -17.72 0.47 -0.44
N ASP A 53 -17.27 0.04 0.72
CA ASP A 53 -18.07 -0.14 1.92
C ASP A 53 -17.64 0.95 2.93
N GLU A 54 -18.37 2.06 2.92
CA GLU A 54 -18.05 3.22 3.76
C GLU A 54 -18.25 2.95 5.25
N GLU A 55 -19.19 2.09 5.61
CA GLU A 55 -19.45 1.73 6.99
C GLU A 55 -18.29 0.93 7.59
N ASN A 56 -17.82 -0.07 6.87
CA ASN A 56 -16.74 -0.94 7.30
C ASN A 56 -15.35 -0.44 6.87
N LYS A 57 -15.27 0.69 6.14
CA LYS A 57 -14.00 1.23 5.59
C LYS A 57 -13.24 0.18 4.78
N LEU A 58 -13.96 -0.50 3.88
CA LEU A 58 -13.40 -1.50 2.96
C LEU A 58 -13.48 -1.01 1.53
N LEU A 59 -12.46 -1.32 0.76
CA LEU A 59 -12.46 -1.27 -0.69
C LEU A 59 -12.31 -2.69 -1.22
N TRP A 60 -13.38 -3.21 -1.81
CA TRP A 60 -13.38 -4.48 -2.52
C TRP A 60 -12.93 -4.25 -3.95
N VAL A 61 -12.04 -5.08 -4.47
CA VAL A 61 -11.58 -5.04 -5.86
C VAL A 61 -11.69 -6.43 -6.49
N LYS A 62 -12.11 -6.48 -7.77
CA LYS A 62 -12.31 -7.73 -8.49
C LYS A 62 -10.99 -8.37 -8.90
N VAL A 63 -10.36 -9.04 -7.95
CA VAL A 63 -9.10 -9.80 -8.11
C VAL A 63 -9.06 -10.95 -7.12
N GLU A 64 -8.21 -11.95 -7.38
CA GLU A 64 -7.88 -12.98 -6.39
C GLU A 64 -7.31 -12.35 -5.11
N ASP A 65 -7.58 -12.98 -3.96
CA ASP A 65 -7.21 -12.45 -2.65
C ASP A 65 -6.01 -13.20 -2.04
N ASP A 66 -5.08 -13.58 -2.88
CA ASP A 66 -3.83 -14.26 -2.53
C ASP A 66 -2.62 -13.31 -2.59
N TYR A 67 -1.45 -13.82 -2.22
CA TYR A 67 -0.21 -13.06 -2.20
C TYR A 67 0.29 -12.73 -3.62
N ASN A 68 0.17 -13.67 -4.55
CA ASN A 68 0.60 -13.51 -5.94
C ASN A 68 -0.18 -12.43 -6.68
N SER A 69 -1.42 -12.18 -6.27
CA SER A 69 -2.29 -11.17 -6.86
C SER A 69 -2.12 -9.78 -6.25
N LEU A 70 -1.16 -9.58 -5.31
CA LEU A 70 -0.99 -8.31 -4.61
C LEU A 70 -0.70 -7.12 -5.55
N PRO A 71 0.19 -7.22 -6.57
CA PRO A 71 0.39 -6.13 -7.53
C PRO A 71 -0.89 -5.76 -8.28
N LYS A 72 -1.67 -6.78 -8.69
CA LYS A 72 -2.97 -6.60 -9.34
C LYS A 72 -3.98 -5.94 -8.40
N LYS A 73 -4.03 -6.35 -7.13
CA LYS A 73 -4.90 -5.76 -6.11
C LYS A 73 -4.58 -4.28 -5.91
N VAL A 74 -3.31 -3.93 -5.80
CA VAL A 74 -2.86 -2.54 -5.62
C VAL A 74 -3.21 -1.67 -6.82
N ILE A 75 -2.89 -2.10 -8.06
CA ILE A 75 -3.20 -1.27 -9.22
C ILE A 75 -4.70 -1.11 -9.47
N ARG A 76 -5.52 -2.13 -9.17
CA ARG A 76 -6.98 -2.04 -9.23
C ARG A 76 -7.56 -1.13 -8.15
N SER A 77 -6.96 -1.10 -6.97
CA SER A 77 -7.36 -0.14 -5.92
C SER A 77 -7.05 1.30 -6.33
N TYR A 78 -5.90 1.54 -6.99
CA TYR A 78 -5.59 2.86 -7.55
C TYR A 78 -6.58 3.29 -8.62
N GLU A 79 -7.00 2.39 -9.53
CA GLU A 79 -8.07 2.68 -10.50
C GLU A 79 -9.40 3.04 -9.80
N ALA A 80 -9.77 2.32 -8.74
CA ALA A 80 -10.99 2.59 -7.99
C ALA A 80 -10.96 4.00 -7.35
N ILE A 81 -9.84 4.35 -6.70
CA ILE A 81 -9.65 5.67 -6.12
C ILE A 81 -9.68 6.75 -7.21
N ASN A 82 -8.96 6.55 -8.32
CA ASN A 82 -8.87 7.54 -9.40
C ASN A 82 -10.20 7.79 -10.10
N LYS A 83 -11.10 6.80 -10.14
CA LYS A 83 -12.46 6.96 -10.70
C LYS A 83 -13.43 7.63 -9.73
N THR A 84 -13.20 7.54 -8.44
CA THR A 84 -14.16 7.95 -7.41
C THR A 84 -13.81 9.29 -6.78
N PHE A 85 -12.52 9.55 -6.57
CA PHE A 85 -12.05 10.70 -5.81
C PHE A 85 -11.21 11.67 -6.63
N ASN A 86 -11.34 12.97 -6.32
CA ASN A 86 -10.33 13.97 -6.66
C ASN A 86 -9.33 14.03 -5.51
N PHE A 87 -8.10 13.53 -5.72
CA PHE A 87 -7.10 13.38 -4.67
C PHE A 87 -5.73 13.94 -5.07
N LYS A 88 -4.91 14.25 -4.09
CA LYS A 88 -3.52 14.69 -4.29
C LYS A 88 -2.52 13.55 -4.12
N TYR A 89 -2.72 12.73 -3.06
CA TYR A 89 -1.81 11.64 -2.71
C TYR A 89 -2.56 10.40 -2.20
N ILE A 90 -2.02 9.25 -2.55
CA ILE A 90 -2.34 7.98 -1.91
C ILE A 90 -1.17 7.60 -1.00
N TYR A 91 -1.48 7.19 0.23
CA TYR A 91 -0.59 6.49 1.15
C TYR A 91 -0.89 5.00 1.09
N LYS A 92 0.11 4.15 1.04
CA LYS A 92 -0.08 2.69 1.11
C LYS A 92 0.66 2.13 2.31
N THR A 93 0.03 1.21 2.99
CA THR A 93 0.64 0.38 4.04
C THR A 93 0.03 -1.02 4.03
N ASP A 94 0.58 -1.95 4.84
CA ASP A 94 0.11 -3.32 4.94
C ASP A 94 -0.69 -3.56 6.22
N ASP A 95 -1.48 -4.63 6.24
CA ASP A 95 -2.34 -4.97 7.39
C ASP A 95 -1.57 -5.45 8.63
N ASP A 96 -0.31 -5.83 8.44
CA ASP A 96 0.59 -6.26 9.49
C ASP A 96 1.38 -5.10 10.15
N GLN A 97 1.09 -3.86 9.76
CA GLN A 97 1.78 -2.68 10.25
C GLN A 97 0.93 -1.87 11.26
N ILE A 98 1.58 -1.41 12.33
CA ILE A 98 1.00 -0.53 13.35
C ILE A 98 1.79 0.77 13.35
N LEU A 99 1.10 1.89 13.16
CA LEU A 99 1.68 3.22 13.32
C LEU A 99 1.83 3.52 14.82
N VAL A 100 3.08 3.66 15.29
CA VAL A 100 3.39 3.91 16.70
C VAL A 100 3.57 5.39 17.04
N ASN A 101 3.62 6.25 16.03
CA ASN A 101 3.74 7.70 16.20
C ASN A 101 2.79 8.43 15.24
N ASP A 102 1.72 8.97 15.77
CA ASP A 102 0.65 9.65 15.03
C ASP A 102 1.14 10.90 14.26
N LYS A 103 2.20 11.58 14.74
CA LYS A 103 2.79 12.75 14.06
C LYS A 103 3.44 12.41 12.70
N PHE A 104 3.73 11.14 12.43
CA PHE A 104 4.37 10.72 11.18
C PHE A 104 3.60 11.18 9.94
N LEU A 105 2.28 11.03 9.95
CA LEU A 105 1.44 11.39 8.80
C LEU A 105 1.45 12.90 8.54
N ASP A 106 1.47 13.72 9.59
CA ASP A 106 1.58 15.19 9.47
C ASP A 106 2.97 15.60 8.99
N ILE A 107 4.03 14.91 9.44
CA ILE A 107 5.39 15.12 8.93
C ILE A 107 5.44 14.84 7.42
N VAL A 108 4.89 13.70 6.97
CA VAL A 108 4.82 13.35 5.54
C VAL A 108 4.06 14.41 4.77
N LYS A 109 2.86 14.80 5.23
CA LYS A 109 2.08 15.87 4.61
C LYS A 109 2.86 17.18 4.51
N GLY A 110 3.56 17.58 5.57
CA GLY A 110 4.40 18.78 5.58
C GLY A 110 5.54 18.73 4.56
N LEU A 111 6.17 17.58 4.37
CA LEU A 111 7.23 17.38 3.38
C LEU A 111 6.71 17.49 1.94
N ILE A 112 5.60 16.81 1.62
CA ILE A 112 5.05 16.76 0.24
C ILE A 112 4.27 18.02 -0.15
N SER A 113 3.97 18.89 0.81
CA SER A 113 3.29 20.17 0.56
C SER A 113 4.26 21.27 0.12
N LYS A 114 5.56 21.03 0.17
CA LYS A 114 6.60 22.01 -0.17
C LYS A 114 7.20 21.73 -1.55
N PRO A 115 7.63 22.77 -2.29
CA PRO A 115 8.41 22.56 -3.50
C PRO A 115 9.81 22.04 -3.19
N PRO A 116 10.46 21.27 -4.11
CA PRO A 116 9.89 20.76 -5.34
C PRO A 116 8.85 19.65 -5.08
N LYS A 117 7.89 19.47 -6.01
CA LYS A 117 6.87 18.42 -5.87
C LYS A 117 7.51 17.03 -5.76
N ILE A 118 7.12 16.29 -4.75
CA ILE A 118 7.57 14.93 -4.49
C ILE A 118 6.46 13.97 -4.89
N HIS A 119 6.72 13.10 -5.84
CA HIS A 119 5.70 12.18 -6.39
C HIS A 119 5.71 10.81 -5.74
N TYR A 120 6.83 10.40 -5.14
CA TYR A 120 7.04 9.07 -4.56
C TYR A 120 8.00 9.15 -3.38
N GLY A 121 7.69 8.45 -2.30
CA GLY A 121 8.56 8.38 -1.12
C GLY A 121 8.12 7.31 -0.14
N GLY A 122 9.07 6.86 0.66
CA GLY A 122 8.97 5.77 1.62
C GLY A 122 10.36 5.32 2.04
N PHE A 123 10.51 4.13 2.61
CA PHE A 123 11.84 3.56 2.84
C PHE A 123 12.41 3.07 1.50
N ILE A 124 13.45 3.77 1.00
CA ILE A 124 14.01 3.51 -0.32
C ILE A 124 14.90 2.26 -0.28
N VAL A 125 14.59 1.31 -1.16
CA VAL A 125 15.42 0.16 -1.51
C VAL A 125 16.10 0.44 -2.84
N ASP A 126 17.45 0.41 -2.87
CA ASP A 126 18.27 0.69 -4.06
C ASP A 126 18.86 -0.62 -4.61
N VAL A 127 18.22 -1.17 -5.62
CA VAL A 127 18.70 -2.36 -6.34
C VAL A 127 19.77 -1.93 -7.33
N LYS A 128 21.04 -2.12 -6.98
CA LYS A 128 22.20 -1.66 -7.78
C LYS A 128 22.53 -2.58 -8.94
N GLN A 129 22.18 -3.87 -8.85
CA GLN A 129 22.45 -4.87 -9.89
C GLN A 129 21.30 -5.89 -9.95
N ASN A 130 21.13 -6.51 -11.12
CA ASN A 130 20.11 -7.54 -11.31
C ASN A 130 20.43 -8.79 -10.49
N TYR A 131 19.41 -9.42 -9.91
CA TYR A 131 19.56 -10.69 -9.17
C TYR A 131 18.25 -11.49 -9.25
N LEU A 132 18.30 -12.76 -8.79
CA LEU A 132 17.11 -13.59 -8.62
C LEU A 132 16.61 -13.47 -7.18
N SER A 133 15.32 -13.21 -7.03
CA SER A 133 14.67 -13.11 -5.72
C SER A 133 14.78 -14.42 -4.93
N GLN A 134 15.00 -14.31 -3.63
CA GLN A 134 14.96 -15.44 -2.70
C GLN A 134 13.65 -15.47 -1.88
N TYR A 135 12.67 -14.64 -2.22
CA TYR A 135 11.41 -14.53 -1.49
C TYR A 135 10.58 -15.81 -1.52
N HIS A 136 10.69 -16.65 -2.55
CA HIS A 136 10.06 -17.97 -2.60
C HIS A 136 10.42 -18.88 -1.39
N LYS A 137 11.55 -18.61 -0.72
CA LYS A 137 11.95 -19.34 0.50
C LYS A 137 11.11 -18.96 1.72
N ILE A 138 10.45 -17.82 1.69
CA ILE A 138 9.57 -17.31 2.75
C ILE A 138 8.11 -17.44 2.33
N HIS A 139 7.84 -17.20 1.06
CA HIS A 139 6.52 -17.25 0.42
C HIS A 139 6.57 -18.29 -0.68
N SER A 140 6.30 -19.56 -0.33
CA SER A 140 6.40 -20.72 -1.23
C SER A 140 5.48 -20.66 -2.45
N GLU A 141 4.48 -19.79 -2.44
CA GLU A 141 3.59 -19.51 -3.55
C GLU A 141 4.24 -18.66 -4.67
N LEU A 142 5.39 -18.02 -4.40
CA LEU A 142 6.12 -17.24 -5.39
C LEU A 142 6.97 -18.10 -6.32
N PRO A 143 7.17 -17.69 -7.58
CA PRO A 143 8.10 -18.37 -8.49
C PRO A 143 9.54 -18.38 -7.96
N GLU A 144 10.25 -19.51 -8.12
CA GLU A 144 11.64 -19.66 -7.67
C GLU A 144 12.62 -18.73 -8.41
N TYR A 145 12.36 -18.46 -9.69
CA TYR A 145 13.25 -17.70 -10.58
C TYR A 145 12.67 -16.34 -10.94
N LEU A 146 12.34 -15.55 -9.93
CA LEU A 146 11.78 -14.21 -10.12
C LEU A 146 12.92 -13.18 -10.27
N PRO A 147 13.15 -12.61 -11.48
CA PRO A 147 14.22 -11.65 -11.71
C PRO A 147 13.88 -10.29 -11.09
N ILE A 148 14.83 -9.74 -10.35
CA ILE A 148 14.79 -8.37 -9.83
C ILE A 148 15.81 -7.56 -10.60
N LEU A 149 15.32 -6.59 -11.37
CA LEU A 149 16.15 -5.72 -12.19
C LEU A 149 16.55 -4.46 -11.43
N LYS A 150 17.66 -3.86 -11.85
CA LYS A 150 18.17 -2.61 -11.28
C LYS A 150 17.11 -1.50 -11.30
N THR A 151 16.75 -1.02 -10.10
CA THR A 151 15.80 0.10 -9.90
C THR A 151 15.85 0.61 -8.46
N LYS A 152 15.20 1.76 -8.20
CA LYS A 152 14.85 2.20 -6.85
C LYS A 152 13.35 2.07 -6.64
N TYR A 153 12.96 1.55 -5.48
CA TYR A 153 11.58 1.44 -5.05
C TYR A 153 11.45 1.73 -3.55
N CYS A 154 10.24 1.90 -3.06
CA CYS A 154 9.98 2.04 -1.62
C CYS A 154 9.39 0.73 -1.07
N SER A 155 9.88 0.29 0.09
CA SER A 155 9.37 -0.89 0.78
C SER A 155 7.88 -0.80 1.08
N GLY A 156 7.19 -1.94 1.00
CA GLY A 156 5.75 -2.09 1.17
C GLY A 156 5.20 -1.64 2.52
N ARG A 157 6.04 -1.60 3.57
CA ARG A 157 5.64 -1.15 4.92
C ARG A 157 4.86 0.17 4.91
N PHE A 158 5.36 1.16 4.20
CA PHE A 158 4.70 2.43 3.93
C PHE A 158 5.35 3.15 2.77
N TYR A 159 4.54 3.59 1.83
CA TYR A 159 4.96 4.57 0.82
C TYR A 159 3.79 5.48 0.43
N PHE A 160 4.10 6.58 -0.26
CA PHE A 160 3.09 7.45 -0.85
C PHE A 160 3.39 7.71 -2.33
N LEU A 161 2.32 8.00 -3.06
CA LEU A 161 2.35 8.37 -4.48
C LEU A 161 1.43 9.56 -4.73
N SER A 162 1.87 10.51 -5.56
CA SER A 162 1.00 11.59 -6.03
C SER A 162 -0.02 11.08 -7.06
N ASN A 163 -1.07 11.86 -7.30
CA ASN A 163 -2.07 11.58 -8.33
C ASN A 163 -1.42 11.34 -9.71
N GLU A 164 -0.43 12.15 -10.11
CA GLU A 164 0.26 12.01 -11.38
C GLU A 164 1.04 10.69 -11.47
N ALA A 165 1.71 10.31 -10.37
CA ALA A 165 2.42 9.02 -10.30
C ALA A 165 1.44 7.83 -10.38
N ILE A 166 0.28 7.94 -9.72
CA ILE A 166 -0.80 6.94 -9.80
C ILE A 166 -1.31 6.82 -11.25
N ASN A 167 -1.57 7.92 -11.94
CA ASN A 167 -2.01 7.90 -13.35
C ASN A 167 -0.96 7.26 -14.28
N ASN A 168 0.33 7.52 -14.04
CA ASN A 168 1.42 6.87 -14.77
C ASN A 168 1.42 5.35 -14.54
N LEU A 169 1.23 4.88 -13.31
CA LEU A 169 1.12 3.44 -13.01
C LEU A 169 -0.13 2.81 -13.64
N ILE A 170 -1.29 3.47 -13.56
CA ILE A 170 -2.54 2.99 -14.15
C ILE A 170 -2.38 2.82 -15.68
N SER A 171 -1.65 3.69 -16.37
CA SER A 171 -1.38 3.55 -17.80
C SER A 171 -0.60 2.28 -18.15
N LYS A 172 0.09 1.68 -17.18
CA LYS A 172 0.89 0.45 -17.31
C LYS A 172 0.28 -0.76 -16.59
N LYS A 173 -0.98 -0.67 -16.19
CA LYS A 173 -1.64 -1.69 -15.36
C LYS A 173 -1.50 -3.11 -15.89
N TYR A 174 -1.61 -3.32 -17.22
CA TYR A 174 -1.49 -4.65 -17.83
C TYR A 174 -0.12 -5.30 -17.69
N LEU A 175 0.93 -4.51 -17.45
CA LEU A 175 2.26 -5.01 -17.12
C LEU A 175 2.33 -5.33 -15.63
N ILE A 176 1.86 -4.41 -14.77
CA ILE A 176 1.86 -4.54 -13.31
C ILE A 176 1.05 -5.76 -12.85
N GLU A 177 -0.09 -6.04 -13.48
CA GLU A 177 -0.97 -7.17 -13.15
C GLU A 177 -0.34 -8.55 -13.38
N LYS A 178 0.78 -8.63 -14.08
CA LYS A 178 1.50 -9.88 -14.37
C LYS A 178 2.66 -10.12 -13.41
N GLU A 179 2.94 -9.18 -12.54
CA GLU A 179 4.05 -9.22 -11.60
C GLU A 179 3.65 -9.85 -10.26
N TYR A 180 4.64 -10.12 -9.42
CA TYR A 180 4.48 -10.85 -8.16
C TYR A 180 4.83 -10.01 -6.93
N LEU A 181 5.91 -9.23 -6.98
CA LEU A 181 6.40 -8.43 -5.84
C LEU A 181 5.87 -6.99 -5.95
N GLU A 182 4.90 -6.64 -5.14
CA GLU A 182 4.11 -5.42 -5.26
C GLU A 182 4.97 -4.16 -5.17
N ASP A 183 5.72 -3.97 -4.10
CA ASP A 183 6.50 -2.76 -3.83
C ASP A 183 7.63 -2.53 -4.84
N TYR A 184 8.34 -3.61 -5.21
CA TYR A 184 9.30 -3.60 -6.30
C TYR A 184 8.64 -3.22 -7.61
N THR A 185 7.50 -3.83 -7.95
CA THR A 185 6.77 -3.61 -9.20
C THR A 185 6.32 -2.16 -9.36
N ILE A 186 5.75 -1.58 -8.31
CA ILE A 186 5.35 -0.16 -8.29
C ILE A 186 6.56 0.74 -8.58
N GLY A 187 7.68 0.53 -7.91
CA GLY A 187 8.88 1.32 -8.15
C GLY A 187 9.53 1.03 -9.50
N PHE A 188 9.45 -0.20 -10.02
CA PHE A 188 10.03 -0.57 -11.31
C PHE A 188 9.30 0.08 -12.48
N TYR A 189 7.97 0.03 -12.50
CA TYR A 189 7.15 0.57 -13.58
C TYR A 189 6.90 2.08 -13.48
N LEU A 190 7.17 2.72 -12.34
CA LEU A 190 7.07 4.16 -12.22
C LEU A 190 8.17 4.86 -13.03
N ASP A 191 7.80 5.80 -13.91
CA ASP A 191 8.76 6.53 -14.75
C ASP A 191 9.76 7.34 -13.92
N GLN A 192 10.99 7.49 -14.45
CA GLN A 192 12.11 8.12 -13.74
C GLN A 192 11.85 9.59 -13.36
N ASN A 193 11.03 10.32 -14.15
CA ASN A 193 10.64 11.70 -13.80
C ASN A 193 9.87 11.79 -12.48
N TYR A 194 9.05 10.78 -12.13
CA TYR A 194 8.34 10.70 -10.85
C TYR A 194 9.23 10.23 -9.69
N LYS A 195 10.38 9.63 -9.99
CA LYS A 195 11.38 9.19 -9.01
C LYS A 195 12.48 10.21 -8.75
N LYS A 196 12.56 11.30 -9.52
CA LYS A 196 13.65 12.28 -9.47
C LYS A 196 13.85 12.87 -8.06
N ASN A 197 12.78 13.15 -7.34
CA ASN A 197 12.78 13.75 -6.01
C ASN A 197 12.23 12.79 -4.95
N MET A 198 12.54 11.49 -5.06
CA MET A 198 12.13 10.53 -4.01
C MET A 198 12.69 10.94 -2.66
N ILE A 199 11.87 10.82 -1.61
CA ILE A 199 12.34 11.02 -0.24
C ILE A 199 12.43 9.69 0.50
N ASN A 200 13.53 9.54 1.25
CA ASN A 200 13.72 8.38 2.10
C ASN A 200 13.13 8.64 3.48
N LEU A 201 12.12 7.86 3.85
CA LEU A 201 11.47 7.89 5.16
C LEU A 201 11.95 6.68 5.97
N LEU A 202 12.44 6.93 7.18
CA LEU A 202 12.86 5.85 8.10
C LEU A 202 11.62 5.20 8.74
N THR A 203 10.81 4.53 7.92
CA THR A 203 9.48 3.99 8.30
C THR A 203 9.56 3.01 9.47
N ASN A 204 10.66 2.29 9.65
CA ASN A 204 10.92 1.40 10.79
C ASN A 204 10.96 2.11 12.16
N LYS A 205 11.11 3.44 12.19
CA LYS A 205 11.01 4.24 13.42
C LYS A 205 9.57 4.63 13.79
N PHE A 206 8.66 4.50 12.84
CA PHE A 206 7.27 4.97 12.98
C PHE A 206 6.24 3.84 12.89
N PHE A 207 6.64 2.71 12.32
CA PHE A 207 5.80 1.52 12.22
C PHE A 207 6.46 0.34 12.94
N THR A 208 5.63 -0.51 13.52
CA THR A 208 6.02 -1.80 14.08
C THR A 208 5.14 -2.90 13.52
N ASP A 209 5.65 -4.13 13.53
CA ASP A 209 4.90 -5.28 13.05
C ASP A 209 3.79 -5.62 14.05
N ILE A 210 2.61 -5.98 13.54
CA ILE A 210 1.41 -6.27 14.33
C ILE A 210 1.65 -7.39 15.34
N GLU A 211 2.49 -8.36 15.00
CA GLU A 211 2.84 -9.49 15.86
C GLU A 211 3.65 -9.07 17.11
N LEU A 212 4.27 -7.89 17.08
CA LEU A 212 4.98 -7.30 18.22
C LEU A 212 4.09 -6.43 19.11
N SER A 213 2.79 -6.36 18.81
CA SER A 213 1.77 -5.61 19.55
C SER A 213 0.91 -6.54 20.43
N ASP A 214 -0.17 -6.01 20.97
CA ASP A 214 -1.16 -6.79 21.72
C ASP A 214 -2.06 -7.67 20.85
N PHE A 215 -1.88 -7.67 19.51
CA PHE A 215 -2.71 -8.43 18.58
C PHE A 215 -2.75 -9.94 18.91
N PRO A 216 -1.63 -10.64 19.14
CA PRO A 216 -1.66 -12.07 19.47
C PRO A 216 -2.41 -12.35 20.78
N ILE A 217 -2.31 -11.44 21.74
CA ILE A 217 -3.00 -11.55 23.04
C ILE A 217 -4.50 -11.40 22.82
N MET A 218 -4.93 -10.37 22.08
CA MET A 218 -6.34 -10.11 21.81
C MET A 218 -7.02 -11.23 21.01
N ILE A 219 -6.28 -11.87 20.09
CA ILE A 219 -6.74 -13.09 19.38
C ILE A 219 -6.97 -14.22 20.37
N LYS A 220 -5.99 -14.50 21.25
CA LYS A 220 -6.05 -15.58 22.24
C LYS A 220 -7.20 -15.40 23.23
N GLU A 221 -7.49 -14.15 23.59
CA GLU A 221 -8.58 -13.78 24.49
C GLU A 221 -9.96 -13.66 23.80
N GLY A 222 -10.03 -13.88 22.48
CA GLY A 222 -11.28 -13.80 21.72
C GLY A 222 -11.87 -12.38 21.62
N LYS A 223 -11.07 -11.34 21.81
CA LYS A 223 -11.50 -9.93 21.73
C LYS A 223 -11.62 -9.43 20.29
N ILE A 224 -10.96 -10.11 19.35
CA ILE A 224 -10.99 -9.85 17.91
C ILE A 224 -11.00 -11.14 17.09
#